data_77e5f0d166d3b2bf2fd7285aa3c3be1c
#
_entry.id   77e5f0d166d3b2bf2fd7285aa3c3be1c
#
_cell.length_a   1.000
_cell.length_b   1.000
_cell.length_c   1.000
_cell.angle_alpha   90.00
_cell.angle_beta   90.00
_cell.angle_gamma   90.00
#
_symmetry.space_group_name_H-M   'P 1'
#
loop_
_entity.id
_entity.type
_entity.pdbx_description
1 polymer ?
#
loop_
_entity_poly.entity_id
_entity_poly.type
_entity_poly.pdbx_seq_one_letter_code
_entity_poly.pdbx_strand_id
1 'polypeptide(L)'
;ERWGSGVVEQVSLDLKREFPDSTNFSLRNLWYMKQWYLFYAENLDKLKQLVSVMLPYDNYDLKIKQIADEEKLKQSVSEFPLPFACVPWGHHVRIVQHSKTIEEALFYVVYTIREGISRDILTRVMKDDIYKKQGAIPNNFSQHLTPQLAHMAQYVVKENYDFGFATVAHETYNESELEKALHDNITALLLEMGNGFAFIGKQKEIVVGGRTRRIDLLFYHIRLRCYIVCELKARSFEPEFAGKLNYYVNVVDEVLKQPDDNPTIGLLVCSNMNRADVQWSFKGISTPMDVATYNNIRIKDALPSQEQLADRVRLLQKELQETKRLMKK
;
A
#
# COMPACT_ATOMS: atom_id res chain seq x y z
N GLU A 1 -14.21 39.27 4.26
CA GLU A 1 -13.43 39.92 5.33
C GLU A 1 -11.98 39.49 5.19
N ARG A 2 -11.07 40.49 5.04
CA ARG A 2 -9.63 40.22 4.93
C ARG A 2 -9.07 39.91 6.31
N TRP A 3 -8.78 38.67 6.58
CA TRP A 3 -7.94 38.25 7.70
C TRP A 3 -6.49 38.68 7.44
N GLY A 4 -6.13 39.90 7.90
CA GLY A 4 -4.76 40.38 7.88
C GLY A 4 -3.89 39.61 8.87
N SER A 5 -2.55 39.68 8.69
CA SER A 5 -1.57 39.05 9.58
C SER A 5 -1.77 39.44 11.07
N GLY A 6 -2.20 40.67 11.33
CA GLY A 6 -2.46 41.16 12.69
C GLY A 6 -3.62 40.49 13.41
N VAL A 7 -4.66 40.01 12.71
CA VAL A 7 -5.78 39.31 13.35
C VAL A 7 -5.35 37.92 13.83
N VAL A 8 -4.59 37.20 13.03
CA VAL A 8 -4.09 35.85 13.42
C VAL A 8 -3.10 35.96 14.59
N GLU A 9 -2.31 37.04 14.64
CA GLU A 9 -1.39 37.32 15.74
C GLU A 9 -2.16 37.59 17.04
N GLN A 10 -3.21 38.41 16.98
CA GLN A 10 -4.08 38.70 18.13
C GLN A 10 -4.77 37.41 18.61
N VAL A 11 -5.36 36.63 17.72
CA VAL A 11 -5.99 35.33 18.05
C VAL A 11 -4.98 34.37 18.69
N SER A 12 -3.74 34.32 18.22
CA SER A 12 -2.68 33.51 18.82
C SER A 12 -2.39 33.93 20.27
N LEU A 13 -2.35 35.24 20.52
CA LEU A 13 -2.11 35.78 21.86
C LEU A 13 -3.29 35.49 22.81
N ASP A 14 -4.49 35.67 22.33
CA ASP A 14 -5.72 35.44 23.14
C ASP A 14 -5.86 33.96 23.49
N LEU A 15 -5.67 33.05 22.52
CA LEU A 15 -5.72 31.60 22.76
C LEU A 15 -4.60 31.13 23.72
N LYS A 16 -3.41 31.69 23.66
CA LYS A 16 -2.33 31.37 24.60
C LYS A 16 -2.63 31.85 26.02
N ARG A 17 -3.36 32.95 26.17
CA ARG A 17 -3.80 33.43 27.49
C ARG A 17 -4.88 32.54 28.07
N GLU A 18 -5.83 32.10 27.26
CA GLU A 18 -6.95 31.27 27.69
C GLU A 18 -6.53 29.81 27.93
N PHE A 19 -5.55 29.32 27.16
CA PHE A 19 -5.03 27.94 27.23
C PHE A 19 -3.50 27.94 27.42
N PRO A 20 -2.99 28.36 28.58
CA PRO A 20 -1.55 28.56 28.80
C PRO A 20 -0.71 27.28 28.67
N ASP A 21 -1.31 26.11 28.97
CA ASP A 21 -0.64 24.81 28.88
C ASP A 21 -0.59 24.24 27.45
N SER A 22 -1.22 24.91 26.50
CA SER A 22 -1.25 24.45 25.10
C SER A 22 -0.16 25.10 24.27
N THR A 23 0.70 24.27 23.69
CA THR A 23 1.75 24.72 22.74
C THR A 23 1.26 24.86 21.29
N ASN A 24 -0.02 24.56 21.04
CA ASN A 24 -0.54 24.38 19.67
C ASN A 24 -1.01 25.66 18.99
N PHE A 25 -1.06 26.81 19.66
CA PHE A 25 -1.58 28.06 19.14
C PHE A 25 -0.49 29.03 18.62
N SER A 26 0.58 28.48 18.02
CA SER A 26 1.54 29.31 17.31
C SER A 26 0.91 29.91 16.05
N LEU A 27 1.37 31.10 15.62
CA LEU A 27 0.95 31.75 14.38
C LEU A 27 0.94 30.78 13.19
N ARG A 28 2.04 30.06 13.03
CA ARG A 28 2.20 29.08 11.94
C ARG A 28 1.12 27.98 12.00
N ASN A 29 0.83 27.49 13.20
CA ASN A 29 -0.15 26.43 13.36
C ASN A 29 -1.58 26.92 13.12
N LEU A 30 -1.93 28.15 13.54
CA LEU A 30 -3.20 28.78 13.22
C LEU A 30 -3.40 29.00 11.72
N TRP A 31 -2.34 29.34 10.98
CA TRP A 31 -2.39 29.40 9.52
C TRP A 31 -2.64 28.03 8.90
N TYR A 32 -2.06 26.96 9.42
CA TYR A 32 -2.34 25.59 8.96
C TYR A 32 -3.78 25.18 9.26
N MET A 33 -4.31 25.52 10.44
CA MET A 33 -5.72 25.27 10.79
C MET A 33 -6.67 25.98 9.82
N LYS A 34 -6.39 27.23 9.49
CA LYS A 34 -7.15 27.98 8.50
C LYS A 34 -7.09 27.34 7.10
N GLN A 35 -5.88 26.97 6.63
CA GLN A 35 -5.72 26.31 5.33
C GLN A 35 -6.48 24.99 5.28
N TRP A 36 -6.37 24.19 6.34
CA TRP A 36 -7.07 22.92 6.47
C TRP A 36 -8.59 23.11 6.40
N TYR A 37 -9.11 24.04 7.19
CA TYR A 37 -10.55 24.34 7.21
C TYR A 37 -11.05 24.79 5.82
N LEU A 38 -10.39 25.76 5.20
CA LEU A 38 -10.81 26.28 3.89
C LEU A 38 -10.73 25.19 2.81
N PHE A 39 -9.71 24.35 2.84
CA PHE A 39 -9.55 23.26 1.86
C PHE A 39 -10.73 22.28 1.86
N TYR A 40 -11.22 21.93 3.05
CA TYR A 40 -12.31 20.95 3.18
C TYR A 40 -13.71 21.58 3.24
N ALA A 41 -13.86 22.77 3.81
CA ALA A 41 -15.16 23.40 4.04
C ALA A 41 -15.86 23.78 2.74
N GLU A 42 -15.13 24.19 1.70
CA GLU A 42 -15.70 24.54 0.38
C GLU A 42 -16.41 23.36 -0.30
N ASN A 43 -16.12 22.13 0.12
CA ASN A 43 -16.63 20.90 -0.51
C ASN A 43 -17.12 19.88 0.53
N LEU A 44 -17.69 20.35 1.63
CA LEU A 44 -18.02 19.50 2.78
C LEU A 44 -19.02 18.39 2.45
N ASP A 45 -20.04 18.68 1.63
CA ASP A 45 -21.02 17.67 1.21
C ASP A 45 -20.39 16.57 0.35
N LYS A 46 -19.54 16.95 -0.58
CA LYS A 46 -18.76 16.01 -1.39
C LYS A 46 -17.83 15.18 -0.54
N LEU A 47 -17.19 15.81 0.46
CA LEU A 47 -16.33 15.12 1.41
C LEU A 47 -17.11 14.06 2.20
N LYS A 48 -18.28 14.40 2.75
CA LYS A 48 -19.15 13.47 3.49
C LYS A 48 -19.59 12.30 2.61
N GLN A 49 -19.97 12.57 1.37
CA GLN A 49 -20.33 11.53 0.40
C GLN A 49 -19.15 10.59 0.10
N LEU A 50 -17.97 11.12 -0.18
CA LEU A 50 -16.78 10.33 -0.44
C LEU A 50 -16.36 9.47 0.76
N VAL A 51 -16.40 10.03 1.97
CA VAL A 51 -16.07 9.27 3.19
C VAL A 51 -17.05 8.14 3.43
N SER A 52 -18.35 8.32 3.20
CA SER A 52 -19.35 7.26 3.35
C SER A 52 -19.11 6.07 2.41
N VAL A 53 -18.54 6.35 1.22
CA VAL A 53 -18.18 5.31 0.24
C VAL A 53 -16.84 4.66 0.57
N MET A 54 -15.83 5.46 0.90
CA MET A 54 -14.45 4.98 1.11
C MET A 54 -14.23 4.32 2.47
N LEU A 55 -14.97 4.75 3.50
CA LEU A 55 -14.91 4.26 4.86
C LEU A 55 -16.33 4.15 5.44
N PRO A 56 -17.14 3.17 5.01
CA PRO A 56 -18.44 2.95 5.62
C PRO A 56 -18.27 2.63 7.12
N TYR A 57 -19.18 3.15 7.93
CA TYR A 57 -19.12 3.07 9.40
C TYR A 57 -18.96 1.63 9.92
N ASP A 58 -19.56 0.66 9.25
CA ASP A 58 -19.48 -0.75 9.63
C ASP A 58 -18.07 -1.33 9.51
N ASN A 59 -17.22 -0.72 8.69
CA ASN A 59 -15.83 -1.12 8.46
C ASN A 59 -14.83 -0.40 9.39
N TYR A 60 -15.29 0.43 10.33
CA TYR A 60 -14.40 1.07 11.29
C TYR A 60 -13.84 0.03 12.26
N ASP A 61 -12.53 0.08 12.47
CA ASP A 61 -11.86 -0.68 13.52
C ASP A 61 -12.47 -0.35 14.89
N LEU A 62 -12.45 -1.31 15.82
CA LEU A 62 -12.95 -1.15 17.19
C LEU A 62 -12.41 0.12 17.87
N LYS A 63 -11.16 0.49 17.62
CA LYS A 63 -10.56 1.73 18.13
C LYS A 63 -11.24 2.98 17.60
N ILE A 64 -11.61 3.00 16.32
CA ILE A 64 -12.32 4.15 15.70
C ILE A 64 -13.75 4.23 16.24
N LYS A 65 -14.41 3.08 16.44
CA LYS A 65 -15.74 3.00 17.04
C LYS A 65 -15.73 3.48 18.49
N GLN A 66 -14.72 3.11 19.28
CA GLN A 66 -14.55 3.60 20.66
C GLN A 66 -14.36 5.12 20.72
N ILE A 67 -13.55 5.68 19.81
CA ILE A 67 -13.38 7.14 19.70
C ILE A 67 -14.68 7.82 19.28
N ALA A 68 -15.49 7.18 18.42
CA ALA A 68 -16.78 7.70 17.96
C ALA A 68 -17.85 7.76 19.08
N ASP A 69 -17.77 6.84 20.04
CA ASP A 69 -18.74 6.74 21.14
C ASP A 69 -18.46 7.72 22.30
N GLU A 70 -17.30 8.37 22.31
CA GLU A 70 -17.02 9.44 23.29
C GLU A 70 -17.86 10.68 22.98
N GLU A 71 -18.76 11.05 23.90
CA GLU A 71 -19.71 12.18 23.77
C GLU A 71 -19.05 13.52 23.41
N LYS A 72 -17.81 13.76 23.85
CA LYS A 72 -17.04 14.97 23.54
C LYS A 72 -16.66 15.09 22.06
N LEU A 73 -16.47 13.98 21.36
CA LEU A 73 -16.18 13.98 19.93
C LEU A 73 -17.44 14.21 19.09
N LYS A 74 -18.62 13.78 19.54
CA LYS A 74 -19.89 13.99 18.84
C LYS A 74 -20.21 15.46 18.61
N GLN A 75 -19.82 16.34 19.52
CA GLN A 75 -20.02 17.80 19.37
C GLN A 75 -18.98 18.45 18.45
N SER A 76 -17.74 17.99 18.48
CA SER A 76 -16.64 18.60 17.69
C SER A 76 -16.57 18.12 16.24
N VAL A 77 -17.13 16.94 15.93
CA VAL A 77 -17.09 16.28 14.62
C VAL A 77 -18.39 16.48 13.83
N SER A 78 -19.32 17.32 14.31
CA SER A 78 -20.60 17.55 13.61
C SER A 78 -20.44 18.07 12.17
N GLU A 79 -19.36 18.77 11.88
CA GLU A 79 -19.09 19.32 10.55
C GLU A 79 -18.25 18.38 9.70
N PHE A 80 -17.20 17.76 10.27
CA PHE A 80 -16.26 16.91 9.54
C PHE A 80 -16.47 15.42 9.86
N PRO A 81 -16.22 14.53 8.87
CA PRO A 81 -16.34 13.08 9.08
C PRO A 81 -15.37 12.55 10.14
N LEU A 82 -15.84 11.60 10.97
CA LEU A 82 -15.08 10.97 12.04
C LEU A 82 -13.65 10.50 11.67
N PRO A 83 -13.37 9.92 10.49
CA PRO A 83 -12.02 9.51 10.09
C PRO A 83 -10.97 10.60 10.21
N PHE A 84 -11.36 11.87 10.10
CA PHE A 84 -10.44 12.99 10.26
C PHE A 84 -9.87 13.09 11.68
N ALA A 85 -10.67 12.76 12.70
CA ALA A 85 -10.21 12.74 14.10
C ALA A 85 -9.17 11.63 14.37
N CYS A 86 -9.14 10.61 13.54
CA CYS A 86 -8.22 9.47 13.68
C CYS A 86 -6.83 9.71 13.05
N VAL A 87 -6.66 10.81 12.33
CA VAL A 87 -5.39 11.18 11.68
C VAL A 87 -4.69 12.24 12.51
N PRO A 88 -3.41 12.07 12.90
CA PRO A 88 -2.68 13.06 13.65
C PRO A 88 -2.56 14.39 12.89
N TRP A 89 -2.63 15.52 13.60
CA TRP A 89 -2.60 16.85 13.01
C TRP A 89 -1.43 17.09 12.03
N GLY A 90 -0.23 16.60 12.38
CA GLY A 90 0.94 16.73 11.50
C GLY A 90 0.79 16.02 10.15
N HIS A 91 -0.02 14.97 10.05
CA HIS A 91 -0.36 14.31 8.78
C HIS A 91 -1.35 15.16 8.00
N HIS A 92 -2.39 15.70 8.64
CA HIS A 92 -3.33 16.61 7.99
C HIS A 92 -2.65 17.81 7.35
N VAL A 93 -1.71 18.43 8.05
CA VAL A 93 -0.91 19.54 7.52
C VAL A 93 -0.17 19.13 6.24
N ARG A 94 0.45 17.94 6.24
CA ARG A 94 1.16 17.43 5.07
C ARG A 94 0.21 17.14 3.90
N ILE A 95 -0.91 16.51 4.19
CA ILE A 95 -1.92 16.16 3.19
C ILE A 95 -2.42 17.42 2.49
N VAL A 96 -2.88 18.43 3.24
CA VAL A 96 -3.42 19.67 2.66
C VAL A 96 -2.36 20.46 1.89
N GLN A 97 -1.10 20.43 2.32
CA GLN A 97 -0.01 21.12 1.61
C GLN A 97 0.35 20.50 0.25
N HIS A 98 0.09 19.21 0.06
CA HIS A 98 0.52 18.47 -1.14
C HIS A 98 -0.63 18.11 -2.06
N SER A 99 -1.84 17.90 -1.53
CA SER A 99 -3.00 17.49 -2.31
C SER A 99 -3.61 18.68 -3.05
N LYS A 100 -4.01 18.44 -4.30
CA LYS A 100 -4.65 19.45 -5.15
C LYS A 100 -6.17 19.32 -5.15
N THR A 101 -6.70 18.15 -4.83
CA THR A 101 -8.12 17.85 -4.84
C THR A 101 -8.53 17.19 -3.51
N ILE A 102 -9.83 17.20 -3.21
CA ILE A 102 -10.39 16.55 -2.03
C ILE A 102 -10.26 15.05 -2.12
N GLU A 103 -10.42 14.47 -3.30
CA GLU A 103 -10.27 13.05 -3.54
C GLU A 103 -8.84 12.58 -3.22
N GLU A 104 -7.84 13.34 -3.68
CA GLU A 104 -6.44 13.07 -3.37
C GLU A 104 -6.17 13.18 -1.87
N ALA A 105 -6.65 14.24 -1.23
CA ALA A 105 -6.48 14.42 0.21
C ALA A 105 -7.15 13.31 1.02
N LEU A 106 -8.39 12.97 0.68
CA LEU A 106 -9.12 11.90 1.34
C LEU A 106 -8.45 10.55 1.14
N PHE A 107 -7.90 10.29 -0.05
CA PHE A 107 -7.11 9.11 -0.29
C PHE A 107 -5.97 8.97 0.73
N TYR A 108 -5.16 10.02 0.94
CA TYR A 108 -4.05 9.98 1.90
C TYR A 108 -4.53 9.94 3.36
N VAL A 109 -5.69 10.51 3.69
CA VAL A 109 -6.34 10.34 5.00
C VAL A 109 -6.66 8.87 5.25
N VAL A 110 -7.36 8.23 4.32
CA VAL A 110 -7.73 6.81 4.39
C VAL A 110 -6.49 5.91 4.42
N TYR A 111 -5.51 6.20 3.58
CA TYR A 111 -4.25 5.47 3.54
C TYR A 111 -3.51 5.54 4.89
N THR A 112 -3.45 6.74 5.49
CA THR A 112 -2.82 6.93 6.81
C THR A 112 -3.52 6.11 7.90
N ILE A 113 -4.86 6.07 7.89
CA ILE A 113 -5.65 5.30 8.87
C ILE A 113 -5.41 3.81 8.71
N ARG A 114 -5.43 3.31 7.48
CA ARG A 114 -5.33 1.87 7.19
C ARG A 114 -3.95 1.31 7.45
N GLU A 115 -2.93 2.03 7.00
CA GLU A 115 -1.54 1.56 7.08
C GLU A 115 -0.85 1.96 8.40
N GLY A 116 -1.47 2.85 9.19
CA GLY A 116 -0.89 3.32 10.45
C GLY A 116 0.48 3.98 10.29
N ILE A 117 0.72 4.63 9.14
CA ILE A 117 2.04 5.13 8.76
C ILE A 117 2.46 6.38 9.51
N SER A 118 3.76 6.53 9.69
CA SER A 118 4.36 7.75 10.24
C SER A 118 4.29 8.91 9.23
N ARG A 119 4.43 10.14 9.73
CA ARG A 119 4.46 11.36 8.89
C ARG A 119 5.56 11.32 7.82
N ASP A 120 6.71 10.70 8.11
CA ASP A 120 7.83 10.63 7.18
C ASP A 120 7.55 9.61 6.07
N ILE A 121 6.93 8.49 6.40
CA ILE A 121 6.45 7.51 5.41
C ILE A 121 5.38 8.15 4.54
N LEU A 122 4.38 8.83 5.11
CA LEU A 122 3.37 9.56 4.35
C LEU A 122 4.02 10.55 3.37
N THR A 123 5.03 11.28 3.80
CA THR A 123 5.73 12.24 2.92
C THR A 123 6.40 11.54 1.73
N ARG A 124 6.96 10.34 1.90
CA ARG A 124 7.54 9.54 0.81
C ARG A 124 6.44 9.05 -0.14
N VAL A 125 5.39 8.45 0.41
CA VAL A 125 4.22 7.95 -0.33
C VAL A 125 3.60 9.05 -1.20
N MET A 126 3.51 10.28 -0.68
CA MET A 126 3.01 11.44 -1.44
C MET A 126 3.99 11.89 -2.52
N LYS A 127 5.29 11.88 -2.25
CA LYS A 127 6.32 12.18 -3.27
C LYS A 127 6.32 11.17 -4.42
N ASP A 128 6.05 9.91 -4.11
CA ASP A 128 5.95 8.82 -5.09
C ASP A 128 4.63 8.88 -5.87
N ASP A 129 3.76 9.86 -5.56
CA ASP A 129 2.48 10.16 -6.22
C ASP A 129 1.55 8.92 -6.34
N ILE A 130 1.45 8.16 -5.24
CA ILE A 130 0.68 6.90 -5.20
C ILE A 130 -0.79 7.16 -5.56
N TYR A 131 -1.34 8.33 -5.23
CA TYR A 131 -2.70 8.70 -5.63
C TYR A 131 -2.90 8.65 -7.16
N LYS A 132 -1.98 9.23 -7.94
CA LYS A 132 -2.08 9.19 -9.41
C LYS A 132 -1.77 7.81 -9.98
N LYS A 133 -0.90 7.08 -9.30
CA LYS A 133 -0.58 5.70 -9.71
C LYS A 133 -1.78 4.76 -9.55
N GLN A 134 -2.75 5.04 -8.65
CA GLN A 134 -3.96 4.24 -8.49
C GLN A 134 -4.82 4.16 -9.76
N GLY A 135 -4.96 5.25 -10.49
CA GLY A 135 -5.69 5.26 -11.78
C GLY A 135 -4.93 4.59 -12.93
N ALA A 136 -3.69 4.17 -12.68
CA ALA A 136 -2.78 3.58 -13.65
C ALA A 136 -2.38 2.14 -13.28
N ILE A 137 -2.91 1.57 -12.20
CA ILE A 137 -2.70 0.15 -11.87
C ILE A 137 -3.41 -0.67 -12.95
N PRO A 138 -2.70 -1.57 -13.62
CA PRO A 138 -3.25 -2.35 -14.72
C PRO A 138 -4.13 -3.48 -14.19
N ASN A 139 -5.30 -3.13 -13.68
CA ASN A 139 -6.32 -4.09 -13.26
C ASN A 139 -7.66 -3.83 -13.97
N ASN A 140 -8.55 -4.81 -13.91
CA ASN A 140 -9.90 -4.74 -14.44
C ASN A 140 -10.98 -4.83 -13.34
N PHE A 141 -10.63 -4.54 -12.09
CA PHE A 141 -11.51 -4.71 -10.93
C PHE A 141 -12.85 -3.98 -11.06
N SER A 142 -12.83 -2.74 -11.57
CA SER A 142 -14.06 -1.95 -11.76
C SER A 142 -15.06 -2.55 -12.76
N GLN A 143 -14.61 -3.49 -13.60
CA GLN A 143 -15.46 -4.15 -14.59
C GLN A 143 -16.12 -5.44 -14.04
N HIS A 144 -15.51 -6.07 -13.01
CA HIS A 144 -15.88 -7.40 -12.55
C HIS A 144 -16.25 -7.49 -11.08
N LEU A 145 -15.98 -6.46 -10.30
CA LEU A 145 -16.32 -6.37 -8.88
C LEU A 145 -17.32 -5.24 -8.64
N THR A 146 -18.10 -5.34 -7.56
CA THR A 146 -18.90 -4.20 -7.11
C THR A 146 -18.02 -3.00 -6.86
N PRO A 147 -18.49 -1.75 -7.03
CA PRO A 147 -17.66 -0.55 -6.83
C PRO A 147 -16.92 -0.52 -5.50
N GLN A 148 -17.58 -0.96 -4.44
CA GLN A 148 -17.00 -1.05 -3.10
C GLN A 148 -15.89 -2.09 -3.02
N LEU A 149 -16.12 -3.29 -3.58
CA LEU A 149 -15.14 -4.37 -3.57
C LEU A 149 -13.95 -4.07 -4.48
N ALA A 150 -14.19 -3.48 -5.65
CA ALA A 150 -13.15 -3.04 -6.58
C ALA A 150 -12.21 -2.02 -5.92
N HIS A 151 -12.79 -1.05 -5.23
CA HIS A 151 -12.04 -0.07 -4.48
C HIS A 151 -11.21 -0.72 -3.36
N MET A 152 -11.80 -1.62 -2.57
CA MET A 152 -11.06 -2.37 -1.54
C MET A 152 -9.93 -3.22 -2.12
N ALA A 153 -10.18 -3.91 -3.23
CA ALA A 153 -9.18 -4.76 -3.89
C ALA A 153 -7.96 -3.96 -4.37
N GLN A 154 -8.17 -2.76 -4.93
CA GLN A 154 -7.10 -1.87 -5.35
C GLN A 154 -6.16 -1.43 -4.20
N TYR A 155 -6.66 -1.40 -2.96
CA TYR A 155 -5.82 -1.08 -1.79
C TYR A 155 -5.10 -2.29 -1.21
N VAL A 156 -5.62 -3.47 -1.45
CA VAL A 156 -5.04 -4.72 -0.94
C VAL A 156 -3.88 -5.18 -1.80
N VAL A 157 -4.00 -5.03 -3.12
CA VAL A 157 -2.96 -5.44 -4.06
C VAL A 157 -1.99 -4.28 -4.27
N LYS A 158 -0.69 -4.54 -4.13
CA LYS A 158 0.37 -3.55 -4.37
C LYS A 158 0.77 -3.53 -5.84
N GLU A 159 1.13 -2.37 -6.36
CA GLU A 159 1.71 -2.23 -7.70
C GLU A 159 3.12 -2.84 -7.79
N ASN A 160 3.87 -2.77 -6.68
CA ASN A 160 5.23 -3.30 -6.60
C ASN A 160 5.46 -3.95 -5.23
N TYR A 161 6.03 -5.14 -5.25
CA TYR A 161 6.42 -5.91 -4.06
C TYR A 161 7.93 -5.84 -3.84
N ASP A 162 8.36 -5.67 -2.59
CA ASP A 162 9.76 -5.71 -2.20
C ASP A 162 10.13 -7.15 -1.79
N PHE A 163 10.85 -7.84 -2.67
CA PHE A 163 11.33 -9.20 -2.40
C PHE A 163 12.77 -9.23 -1.88
N GLY A 164 13.24 -8.13 -1.25
CA GLY A 164 14.57 -8.04 -0.65
C GLY A 164 14.87 -9.06 0.47
N PHE A 165 13.88 -9.79 0.93
CA PHE A 165 14.05 -10.91 1.85
C PHE A 165 14.34 -12.26 1.13
N ALA A 166 14.03 -12.37 -0.16
CA ALA A 166 14.24 -13.58 -0.95
C ALA A 166 15.64 -13.58 -1.59
N THR A 167 16.30 -14.74 -1.58
CA THR A 167 17.63 -14.91 -2.15
C THR A 167 17.60 -16.00 -3.21
N VAL A 168 18.02 -15.69 -4.42
CA VAL A 168 18.19 -16.63 -5.53
C VAL A 168 19.67 -16.90 -5.78
N ALA A 169 20.00 -18.01 -6.46
CA ALA A 169 21.38 -18.43 -6.64
C ALA A 169 22.15 -17.52 -7.63
N HIS A 170 21.50 -17.13 -8.74
CA HIS A 170 22.11 -16.39 -9.85
C HIS A 170 21.21 -15.25 -10.32
N GLU A 171 21.77 -14.31 -11.12
CA GLU A 171 21.00 -13.23 -11.74
C GLU A 171 19.93 -13.76 -12.71
N THR A 172 20.22 -14.86 -13.40
CA THR A 172 19.27 -15.56 -14.25
C THR A 172 18.61 -16.69 -13.47
N TYR A 173 17.49 -16.42 -12.85
CA TYR A 173 16.67 -17.40 -12.13
C TYR A 173 15.35 -17.66 -12.85
N ASN A 174 14.77 -18.85 -12.63
CA ASN A 174 13.48 -19.23 -13.18
C ASN A 174 12.36 -19.08 -12.15
N GLU A 175 11.10 -19.29 -12.57
CA GLU A 175 9.93 -19.19 -11.69
C GLU A 175 10.00 -20.12 -10.48
N SER A 176 10.51 -21.34 -10.64
CA SER A 176 10.63 -22.31 -9.54
C SER A 176 11.63 -21.89 -8.46
N GLU A 177 12.74 -21.26 -8.86
CA GLU A 177 13.75 -20.71 -7.94
C GLU A 177 13.18 -19.49 -7.18
N LEU A 178 12.45 -18.61 -7.88
CA LEU A 178 11.76 -17.48 -7.29
C LEU A 178 10.71 -17.95 -6.27
N GLU A 179 9.85 -18.86 -6.66
CA GLU A 179 8.82 -19.44 -5.80
C GLU A 179 9.40 -20.10 -4.55
N LYS A 180 10.50 -20.86 -4.72
CA LYS A 180 11.21 -21.47 -3.59
C LYS A 180 11.76 -20.40 -2.64
N ALA A 181 12.43 -19.38 -3.17
CA ALA A 181 13.02 -18.30 -2.37
C ALA A 181 11.96 -17.52 -1.57
N LEU A 182 10.79 -17.29 -2.16
CA LEU A 182 9.65 -16.66 -1.47
C LEU A 182 9.04 -17.58 -0.41
N HIS A 183 8.88 -18.85 -0.72
CA HIS A 183 8.32 -19.83 0.22
C HIS A 183 9.23 -20.08 1.42
N ASP A 184 10.54 -20.18 1.20
CA ASP A 184 11.51 -20.38 2.28
C ASP A 184 11.47 -19.21 3.28
N ASN A 185 10.90 -18.08 2.89
CA ASN A 185 10.69 -16.88 3.69
C ASN A 185 9.21 -16.51 3.81
N ILE A 186 8.32 -17.49 3.99
CA ILE A 186 6.86 -17.31 3.96
C ILE A 186 6.36 -16.22 4.92
N THR A 187 6.95 -16.08 6.09
CA THR A 187 6.59 -15.03 7.05
C THR A 187 6.87 -13.65 6.49
N ALA A 188 8.04 -13.45 5.87
CA ALA A 188 8.40 -12.18 5.24
C ALA A 188 7.52 -11.91 4.01
N LEU A 189 7.19 -12.95 3.22
CA LEU A 189 6.23 -12.83 2.12
C LEU A 189 4.87 -12.37 2.61
N LEU A 190 4.32 -12.95 3.67
CA LEU A 190 3.02 -12.55 4.21
C LEU A 190 3.03 -11.11 4.75
N LEU A 191 4.13 -10.69 5.38
CA LEU A 191 4.30 -9.30 5.80
C LEU A 191 4.35 -8.35 4.59
N GLU A 192 5.03 -8.76 3.51
CA GLU A 192 5.11 -7.99 2.29
C GLU A 192 3.77 -7.95 1.54
N MET A 193 3.02 -9.05 1.51
CA MET A 193 1.66 -9.07 0.94
C MET A 193 0.74 -8.07 1.66
N GLY A 194 0.88 -7.93 2.97
CA GLY A 194 0.13 -6.99 3.79
C GLY A 194 -0.98 -7.61 4.62
N ASN A 195 -1.73 -6.75 5.31
CA ASN A 195 -2.74 -7.17 6.27
C ASN A 195 -3.95 -7.84 5.61
N GLY A 196 -4.34 -8.97 6.15
CA GLY A 196 -5.55 -9.70 5.73
C GLY A 196 -5.26 -10.87 4.80
N PHE A 197 -4.02 -11.05 4.34
CA PHE A 197 -3.63 -12.24 3.58
C PHE A 197 -3.43 -13.45 4.50
N ALA A 198 -4.11 -14.54 4.21
CA ALA A 198 -3.92 -15.86 4.80
C ALA A 198 -3.36 -16.80 3.72
N PHE A 199 -2.22 -17.43 3.99
CA PHE A 199 -1.60 -18.36 3.05
C PHE A 199 -2.31 -19.72 3.07
N ILE A 200 -2.81 -20.17 1.92
CA ILE A 200 -3.46 -21.47 1.74
C ILE A 200 -2.46 -22.53 1.30
N GLY A 201 -1.54 -22.17 0.40
CA GLY A 201 -0.52 -23.10 -0.07
C GLY A 201 0.25 -22.64 -1.29
N LYS A 202 1.37 -23.32 -1.52
CA LYS A 202 2.14 -23.23 -2.76
C LYS A 202 1.89 -24.47 -3.61
N GLN A 203 2.08 -24.32 -4.94
CA GLN A 203 1.89 -25.42 -5.91
C GLN A 203 0.61 -26.22 -5.64
N LYS A 204 -0.46 -25.43 -5.30
CA LYS A 204 -1.75 -26.04 -4.94
C LYS A 204 -2.30 -26.82 -6.10
N GLU A 205 -2.40 -28.13 -5.93
CA GLU A 205 -2.97 -29.01 -6.95
C GLU A 205 -4.50 -28.89 -6.97
N ILE A 206 -5.04 -28.73 -8.18
CA ILE A 206 -6.47 -28.75 -8.47
C ILE A 206 -6.69 -29.69 -9.66
N VAL A 207 -7.65 -30.60 -9.54
CA VAL A 207 -7.99 -31.54 -10.62
C VAL A 207 -9.18 -31.01 -11.39
N VAL A 208 -9.00 -30.79 -12.70
CA VAL A 208 -10.04 -30.29 -13.60
C VAL A 208 -10.07 -31.18 -14.85
N GLY A 209 -11.21 -31.76 -15.15
CA GLY A 209 -11.35 -32.64 -16.33
C GLY A 209 -10.34 -33.80 -16.35
N GLY A 210 -10.03 -34.38 -15.18
CA GLY A 210 -9.06 -35.46 -15.03
C GLY A 210 -7.58 -35.04 -15.16
N ARG A 211 -7.31 -33.74 -15.27
CA ARG A 211 -5.91 -33.21 -15.36
C ARG A 211 -5.58 -32.43 -14.11
N THR A 212 -4.42 -32.74 -13.51
CA THR A 212 -3.89 -31.97 -12.40
C THR A 212 -3.26 -30.66 -12.88
N ARG A 213 -3.66 -29.57 -12.26
CA ARG A 213 -3.11 -28.22 -12.45
C ARG A 213 -2.51 -27.73 -11.13
N ARG A 214 -1.51 -26.86 -11.21
CA ARG A 214 -0.81 -26.31 -10.03
C ARG A 214 -0.83 -24.80 -10.08
N ILE A 215 -1.28 -24.19 -8.98
CA ILE A 215 -1.28 -22.75 -8.73
C ILE A 215 -0.02 -22.43 -7.95
N ASP A 216 0.77 -21.46 -8.39
CA ASP A 216 2.05 -21.12 -7.75
C ASP A 216 1.86 -20.77 -6.28
N LEU A 217 1.03 -19.76 -5.98
CA LEU A 217 0.65 -19.38 -4.62
C LEU A 217 -0.85 -19.13 -4.54
N LEU A 218 -1.48 -19.67 -3.52
CA LEU A 218 -2.89 -19.45 -3.22
C LEU A 218 -3.03 -18.81 -1.84
N PHE A 219 -3.75 -17.68 -1.80
CA PHE A 219 -4.10 -16.98 -0.57
C PHE A 219 -5.61 -16.88 -0.41
N TYR A 220 -6.07 -16.61 0.81
CA TYR A 220 -7.40 -16.10 1.10
C TYR A 220 -7.27 -14.73 1.78
N HIS A 221 -8.03 -13.76 1.31
CA HIS A 221 -8.02 -12.44 1.92
C HIS A 221 -9.24 -12.23 2.81
N ILE A 222 -8.99 -12.12 4.13
CA ILE A 222 -10.02 -12.15 5.17
C ILE A 222 -11.05 -11.02 5.00
N ARG A 223 -10.59 -9.77 4.73
CA ARG A 223 -11.49 -8.60 4.60
C ARG A 223 -12.24 -8.59 3.27
N LEU A 224 -11.60 -9.01 2.20
CA LEU A 224 -12.25 -9.12 0.89
C LEU A 224 -13.14 -10.36 0.80
N ARG A 225 -13.00 -11.32 1.71
CA ARG A 225 -13.70 -12.61 1.69
C ARG A 225 -13.61 -13.27 0.32
N CYS A 226 -12.40 -13.39 -0.20
CA CYS A 226 -12.15 -14.01 -1.49
C CYS A 226 -10.80 -14.72 -1.53
N TYR A 227 -10.67 -15.67 -2.43
CA TYR A 227 -9.38 -16.25 -2.78
C TYR A 227 -8.57 -15.26 -3.63
N ILE A 228 -7.24 -15.32 -3.51
CA ILE A 228 -6.31 -14.62 -4.39
C ILE A 228 -5.37 -15.67 -4.99
N VAL A 229 -5.49 -15.86 -6.29
CA VAL A 229 -4.61 -16.71 -7.08
C VAL A 229 -3.42 -15.88 -7.51
N CYS A 230 -2.23 -16.22 -7.05
CA CYS A 230 -1.00 -15.51 -7.41
C CYS A 230 -0.13 -16.40 -8.31
N GLU A 231 0.14 -15.92 -9.51
CA GLU A 231 1.10 -16.48 -10.48
C GLU A 231 2.37 -15.66 -10.46
N LEU A 232 3.51 -16.33 -10.38
CA LEU A 232 4.83 -15.72 -10.36
C LEU A 232 5.51 -15.85 -11.71
N LYS A 233 6.17 -14.77 -12.16
CA LYS A 233 6.99 -14.78 -13.38
C LYS A 233 8.35 -14.16 -13.09
N ALA A 234 9.41 -14.91 -13.39
CA ALA A 234 10.77 -14.43 -13.25
C ALA A 234 11.17 -13.41 -14.34
N ARG A 235 10.30 -13.18 -15.32
CA ARG A 235 10.49 -12.29 -16.48
C ARG A 235 9.41 -11.23 -16.58
N SER A 236 9.53 -10.34 -17.56
CA SER A 236 8.54 -9.30 -17.85
C SER A 236 7.19 -9.90 -18.24
N PHE A 237 6.12 -9.12 -18.03
CA PHE A 237 4.77 -9.49 -18.44
C PHE A 237 4.70 -9.83 -19.92
N GLU A 238 3.98 -10.91 -20.22
CA GLU A 238 3.59 -11.33 -21.56
C GLU A 238 2.08 -11.59 -21.60
N PRO A 239 1.37 -11.25 -22.70
CA PRO A 239 -0.09 -11.39 -22.83
C PRO A 239 -0.61 -12.79 -22.52
N GLU A 240 0.14 -13.83 -22.81
CA GLU A 240 -0.19 -15.24 -22.59
C GLU A 240 -0.39 -15.57 -21.10
N PHE A 241 0.26 -14.83 -20.20
CA PHE A 241 0.13 -15.07 -18.76
C PHE A 241 -1.26 -14.74 -18.25
N ALA A 242 -1.91 -13.73 -18.84
CA ALA A 242 -3.27 -13.35 -18.48
C ALA A 242 -4.26 -14.50 -18.73
N GLY A 243 -4.11 -15.24 -19.83
CA GLY A 243 -4.94 -16.40 -20.14
C GLY A 243 -4.78 -17.54 -19.13
N LYS A 244 -3.55 -17.82 -18.71
CA LYS A 244 -3.25 -18.84 -17.68
C LYS A 244 -3.85 -18.44 -16.33
N LEU A 245 -3.66 -17.20 -15.92
CA LEU A 245 -4.20 -16.69 -14.65
C LEU A 245 -5.74 -16.70 -14.66
N ASN A 246 -6.38 -16.22 -15.73
CA ASN A 246 -7.82 -16.26 -15.88
C ASN A 246 -8.38 -17.69 -15.74
N TYR A 247 -7.72 -18.67 -16.34
CA TYR A 247 -8.09 -20.07 -16.19
C TYR A 247 -8.06 -20.51 -14.71
N TYR A 248 -7.01 -20.19 -13.97
CA TYR A 248 -6.90 -20.57 -12.56
C TYR A 248 -7.92 -19.85 -11.67
N VAL A 249 -8.21 -18.58 -11.92
CA VAL A 249 -9.24 -17.83 -11.18
C VAL A 249 -10.60 -18.50 -11.35
N ASN A 250 -10.98 -18.83 -12.58
CA ASN A 250 -12.25 -19.54 -12.85
C ASN A 250 -12.30 -20.93 -12.17
N VAL A 251 -11.19 -21.66 -12.17
CA VAL A 251 -11.12 -22.97 -11.52
C VAL A 251 -11.27 -22.85 -10.01
N VAL A 252 -10.65 -21.85 -9.37
CA VAL A 252 -10.79 -21.62 -7.94
C VAL A 252 -12.20 -21.18 -7.58
N ASP A 253 -12.84 -20.34 -8.38
CA ASP A 253 -14.24 -19.94 -8.20
C ASP A 253 -15.19 -21.14 -8.27
N GLU A 254 -14.93 -22.08 -9.16
CA GLU A 254 -15.82 -23.26 -9.33
C GLU A 254 -15.57 -24.34 -8.26
N VAL A 255 -14.31 -24.53 -7.84
CA VAL A 255 -13.92 -25.71 -7.04
C VAL A 255 -13.75 -25.39 -5.55
N LEU A 256 -13.28 -24.19 -5.20
CA LEU A 256 -12.92 -23.84 -3.83
C LEU A 256 -13.79 -22.77 -3.19
N LYS A 257 -14.30 -21.82 -3.99
CA LYS A 257 -15.09 -20.70 -3.49
C LYS A 257 -16.36 -21.18 -2.80
N GLN A 258 -16.64 -20.63 -1.63
CA GLN A 258 -17.90 -20.86 -0.92
C GLN A 258 -18.99 -19.89 -1.41
N PRO A 259 -20.29 -20.22 -1.20
CA PRO A 259 -21.39 -19.34 -1.63
C PRO A 259 -21.32 -17.91 -1.10
N ASP A 260 -20.77 -17.74 0.10
CA ASP A 260 -20.63 -16.43 0.75
C ASP A 260 -19.34 -15.68 0.38
N ASP A 261 -18.46 -16.27 -0.41
CA ASP A 261 -17.22 -15.64 -0.85
C ASP A 261 -17.47 -14.72 -2.05
N ASN A 262 -16.74 -13.63 -2.08
CA ASN A 262 -16.68 -12.76 -3.25
C ASN A 262 -15.86 -13.41 -4.39
N PRO A 263 -15.96 -12.90 -5.62
CA PRO A 263 -15.20 -13.42 -6.75
C PRO A 263 -13.70 -13.51 -6.45
N THR A 264 -13.06 -14.60 -6.83
CA THR A 264 -11.62 -14.81 -6.71
C THR A 264 -10.85 -13.77 -7.54
N ILE A 265 -9.80 -13.22 -6.99
CA ILE A 265 -8.94 -12.24 -7.65
C ILE A 265 -7.69 -12.94 -8.18
N GLY A 266 -7.33 -12.68 -9.42
CA GLY A 266 -6.05 -13.08 -10.01
C GLY A 266 -4.99 -12.00 -9.81
N LEU A 267 -3.82 -12.38 -9.31
CA LEU A 267 -2.65 -11.51 -9.16
C LEU A 267 -1.46 -12.12 -9.93
N LEU A 268 -1.01 -11.44 -10.96
CA LEU A 268 0.21 -11.79 -11.66
C LEU A 268 1.36 -10.93 -11.14
N VAL A 269 2.43 -11.55 -10.64
CA VAL A 269 3.61 -10.85 -10.15
C VAL A 269 4.80 -11.16 -11.06
N CYS A 270 5.34 -10.14 -11.74
CA CYS A 270 6.41 -10.28 -12.73
C CYS A 270 7.55 -9.27 -12.49
N SER A 271 8.71 -9.51 -13.14
CA SER A 271 9.87 -8.64 -12.93
C SER A 271 9.68 -7.22 -13.49
N ASN A 272 8.87 -7.09 -14.55
CA ASN A 272 8.56 -5.82 -15.21
C ASN A 272 7.26 -5.94 -16.01
N MET A 273 6.63 -4.81 -16.36
CA MET A 273 5.44 -4.80 -17.21
C MET A 273 5.36 -3.55 -18.08
N ASN A 274 4.74 -3.70 -19.26
CA ASN A 274 4.22 -2.60 -20.04
C ASN A 274 2.71 -2.46 -19.75
N ARG A 275 2.29 -1.33 -19.25
CA ARG A 275 0.88 -1.10 -18.86
C ARG A 275 -0.10 -1.19 -20.03
N ALA A 276 0.33 -0.78 -21.22
CA ALA A 276 -0.52 -0.89 -22.42
C ALA A 276 -0.77 -2.36 -22.78
N ASP A 277 0.26 -3.20 -22.73
CA ASP A 277 0.13 -4.64 -23.00
C ASP A 277 -0.80 -5.31 -21.99
N VAL A 278 -0.70 -4.97 -20.70
CA VAL A 278 -1.61 -5.47 -19.65
C VAL A 278 -3.04 -5.04 -19.94
N GLN A 279 -3.26 -3.76 -20.22
CA GLN A 279 -4.59 -3.23 -20.50
C GLN A 279 -5.27 -3.93 -21.69
N TRP A 280 -4.51 -4.16 -22.78
CA TRP A 280 -5.04 -4.87 -23.95
C TRP A 280 -5.29 -6.34 -23.65
N SER A 281 -4.41 -6.99 -22.88
CA SER A 281 -4.54 -8.40 -22.52
C SER A 281 -5.76 -8.66 -21.63
N PHE A 282 -6.19 -7.67 -20.84
CA PHE A 282 -7.38 -7.79 -19.98
C PHE A 282 -8.69 -7.54 -20.71
N LYS A 283 -8.67 -7.05 -21.94
CA LYS A 283 -9.89 -6.91 -22.74
C LYS A 283 -10.52 -8.27 -23.02
N GLY A 284 -11.79 -8.42 -22.65
CA GLY A 284 -12.53 -9.66 -22.86
C GLY A 284 -12.29 -10.75 -21.80
N ILE A 285 -11.47 -10.48 -20.78
CA ILE A 285 -11.35 -11.36 -19.62
C ILE A 285 -12.47 -11.05 -18.65
N SER A 286 -13.16 -12.11 -18.18
CA SER A 286 -14.35 -11.99 -17.34
C SER A 286 -14.07 -12.08 -15.82
N THR A 287 -12.82 -12.28 -15.43
CA THR A 287 -12.41 -12.40 -14.01
C THR A 287 -11.66 -11.16 -13.54
N PRO A 288 -11.75 -10.79 -12.24
CA PRO A 288 -11.01 -9.68 -11.69
C PRO A 288 -9.53 -10.04 -11.58
N MET A 289 -8.66 -9.26 -12.23
CA MET A 289 -7.23 -9.52 -12.27
C MET A 289 -6.42 -8.24 -12.13
N ASP A 290 -5.20 -8.39 -11.63
CA ASP A 290 -4.18 -7.34 -11.52
C ASP A 290 -2.79 -7.87 -11.88
N VAL A 291 -1.92 -6.95 -12.33
CA VAL A 291 -0.50 -7.23 -12.58
C VAL A 291 0.35 -6.31 -11.70
N ALA A 292 1.20 -6.92 -10.90
CA ALA A 292 2.17 -6.25 -10.08
C ALA A 292 3.61 -6.58 -10.55
N THR A 293 4.54 -5.72 -10.14
CA THR A 293 5.97 -5.99 -10.31
C THR A 293 6.62 -6.30 -8.97
N TYR A 294 7.85 -6.79 -9.00
CA TYR A 294 8.68 -6.94 -7.81
C TYR A 294 10.10 -6.41 -8.04
N ASN A 295 10.80 -6.11 -6.96
CA ASN A 295 12.17 -5.62 -6.98
C ASN A 295 13.00 -6.20 -5.82
N ASN A 296 14.28 -5.78 -5.75
CA ASN A 296 15.20 -6.02 -4.64
C ASN A 296 15.51 -7.49 -4.30
N ILE A 297 15.20 -8.46 -5.18
CA ILE A 297 15.63 -9.86 -4.97
C ILE A 297 17.15 -9.91 -4.77
N ARG A 298 17.60 -10.61 -3.74
CA ARG A 298 19.01 -10.80 -3.44
C ARG A 298 19.59 -11.94 -4.29
N ILE A 299 20.78 -11.72 -4.82
CA ILE A 299 21.52 -12.72 -5.56
C ILE A 299 22.64 -13.23 -4.66
N LYS A 300 22.70 -14.54 -4.46
CA LYS A 300 23.68 -15.15 -3.56
C LYS A 300 25.12 -14.87 -4.00
N ASP A 301 25.37 -14.89 -5.31
CA ASP A 301 26.69 -14.66 -5.88
C ASP A 301 27.12 -13.17 -5.87
N ALA A 302 26.18 -12.25 -5.63
CA ALA A 302 26.45 -10.82 -5.45
C ALA A 302 26.97 -10.50 -4.01
N LEU A 303 26.86 -11.44 -3.09
CA LEU A 303 27.45 -11.30 -1.75
C LEU A 303 28.92 -11.72 -1.85
N PRO A 304 29.88 -10.84 -1.49
CA PRO A 304 31.30 -11.23 -1.44
C PRO A 304 31.44 -12.46 -0.52
N SER A 305 32.23 -13.44 -0.98
CA SER A 305 32.56 -14.60 -0.15
C SER A 305 33.20 -14.16 1.16
N GLN A 306 33.14 -15.02 2.21
CA GLN A 306 33.84 -14.72 3.47
C GLN A 306 35.33 -14.40 3.26
N GLU A 307 36.00 -15.07 2.31
CA GLU A 307 37.37 -14.79 1.93
C GLU A 307 37.52 -13.40 1.31
N GLN A 308 36.65 -13.04 0.37
CA GLN A 308 36.67 -11.70 -0.27
C GLN A 308 36.37 -10.58 0.74
N LEU A 309 35.49 -10.81 1.71
CA LEU A 309 35.24 -9.88 2.81
C LEU A 309 36.47 -9.76 3.73
N ALA A 310 37.10 -10.89 4.07
CA ALA A 310 38.32 -10.89 4.90
C ALA A 310 39.47 -10.15 4.19
N ASP A 311 39.64 -10.35 2.89
CA ASP A 311 40.68 -9.67 2.13
C ASP A 311 40.41 -8.16 1.99
N ARG A 312 39.15 -7.77 1.83
CA ARG A 312 38.76 -6.33 1.79
C ARG A 312 38.94 -5.65 3.14
N VAL A 313 38.66 -6.34 4.23
CA VAL A 313 38.93 -5.87 5.61
C VAL A 313 40.44 -5.73 5.82
N ARG A 314 41.27 -6.68 5.38
CA ARG A 314 42.74 -6.60 5.48
C ARG A 314 43.30 -5.43 4.67
N LEU A 315 42.78 -5.18 3.47
CA LEU A 315 43.16 -4.03 2.63
C LEU A 315 42.83 -2.71 3.33
N LEU A 316 41.61 -2.57 3.83
CA LEU A 316 41.19 -1.37 4.58
C LEU A 316 42.01 -1.14 5.85
N GLN A 317 42.39 -2.23 6.56
CA GLN A 317 43.25 -2.12 7.73
C GLN A 317 44.69 -1.64 7.35
N LYS A 318 45.23 -2.08 6.22
CA LYS A 318 46.54 -1.58 5.71
C LYS A 318 46.47 -0.12 5.35
N GLU A 319 45.46 0.31 4.61
CA GLU A 319 45.24 1.71 4.23
C GLU A 319 45.09 2.63 5.47
N LEU A 320 44.36 2.17 6.48
CA LEU A 320 44.20 2.86 7.75
C LEU A 320 45.53 2.98 8.51
N GLN A 321 46.39 1.96 8.48
CA GLN A 321 47.70 2.00 9.11
C GLN A 321 48.67 2.94 8.37
N GLU A 322 48.62 2.95 7.04
CA GLU A 322 49.41 3.86 6.21
C GLU A 322 48.98 5.32 6.43
N THR A 323 47.69 5.59 6.46
CA THR A 323 47.15 6.92 6.73
C THR A 323 47.55 7.42 8.11
N LYS A 324 47.49 6.54 9.12
CA LYS A 324 47.97 6.87 10.50
C LYS A 324 49.48 7.11 10.57
N ARG A 325 50.27 6.46 9.73
CA ARG A 325 51.74 6.70 9.63
C ARG A 325 52.03 8.06 8.98
N LEU A 326 51.26 8.43 7.96
CA LEU A 326 51.41 9.71 7.28
C LEU A 326 50.98 10.91 8.15
N MET A 327 49.99 10.74 9.01
CA MET A 327 49.53 11.77 9.95
C MET A 327 50.43 11.95 11.17
N LYS A 328 51.42 11.05 11.41
CA LYS A 328 52.39 11.13 12.49
C LYS A 328 53.76 11.68 12.04
N LYS A 329 53.94 12.02 10.78
CA LYS A 329 55.06 12.76 10.23
C LYS A 329 54.67 14.21 10.00
#